data_abca23a4dfe04e58627ad7eaa69aa261
#
_entry.id   abca23a4dfe04e58627ad7eaa69aa261
#
_cell.length_a   1.000
_cell.length_b   1.000
_cell.length_c   1.000
_cell.angle_alpha   90.00
_cell.angle_beta   90.00
_cell.angle_gamma   90.00
#
_symmetry.space_group_name_H-M   'P 1'
#
loop_
_entity.id
_entity.type
_entity.pdbx_description
1 polymer ?
#
loop_
_entity_poly.entity_id
_entity_poly.type
_entity_poly.pdbx_seq_one_letter_code
_entity_poly.pdbx_strand_id
1 'polypeptide(L)'
;MSYNAMRKRQKINGVLLLDKPAGISSNQALQQARWLYQAEKAGHGGTLDPFATGLLPVLFGEASKFGRYFLDGDKAYEAALAFGTETDTGDLTGAVIREATPPRLDAVDWAALCTRFSGVQRQVPPVYSALKVGGERAYALARRGELPQLEAREVVIHELRFLGMDGDGARFFVRCSKGTYIRSLLRDMAAALGSAGHTHALRRVAVAGLTAMTPLATLRAWQEAGDMAALQALLLPLDCCVAHLPRVVVPPEKLRFIRNGNDIACDAPRGEVALYDGAQFFGVGEGRDGRVFPLRLCALPPA
;
A
#
# COMPACT_ATOMS: atom_id res chain seq x y z
N MET A 1 10.51 37.83 -4.59
CA MET A 1 9.47 38.03 -5.62
C MET A 1 8.52 36.85 -5.56
N SER A 2 7.28 37.13 -5.16
CA SER A 2 6.26 36.11 -4.92
C SER A 2 5.67 35.63 -6.26
N TYR A 3 6.04 34.42 -6.69
CA TYR A 3 5.38 33.74 -7.82
C TYR A 3 4.44 32.67 -7.28
N ASN A 4 3.39 33.08 -6.59
CA ASN A 4 2.28 32.21 -6.23
C ASN A 4 1.13 32.45 -7.23
N ALA A 5 1.40 32.32 -8.54
CA ALA A 5 0.35 32.15 -9.52
C ALA A 5 -0.32 30.81 -9.22
N MET A 6 -1.56 30.82 -8.75
CA MET A 6 -2.37 29.61 -8.57
C MET A 6 -2.45 28.88 -9.92
N ARG A 7 -1.53 27.92 -10.16
CA ARG A 7 -1.59 27.07 -11.34
C ARG A 7 -2.93 26.34 -11.31
N LYS A 8 -3.70 26.46 -12.38
CA LYS A 8 -5.01 25.81 -12.52
C LYS A 8 -4.83 24.29 -12.40
N ARG A 9 -5.52 23.68 -11.43
CA ARG A 9 -5.49 22.21 -11.26
C ARG A 9 -6.13 21.53 -12.47
N GLN A 10 -5.62 20.33 -12.78
CA GLN A 10 -6.00 19.56 -13.97
C GLN A 10 -6.70 18.26 -13.57
N LYS A 11 -7.62 17.82 -14.42
CA LYS A 11 -8.24 16.49 -14.32
C LYS A 11 -7.29 15.45 -14.89
N ILE A 12 -6.43 14.93 -14.04
CA ILE A 12 -5.47 13.86 -14.38
C ILE A 12 -6.05 12.56 -13.89
N ASN A 13 -5.98 11.51 -14.72
CA ASN A 13 -6.37 10.14 -14.40
C ASN A 13 -5.17 9.22 -14.59
N GLY A 14 -4.92 8.34 -13.65
CA GLY A 14 -3.83 7.37 -13.73
C GLY A 14 -3.28 6.99 -12.37
N VAL A 15 -2.34 6.07 -12.36
CA VAL A 15 -1.67 5.57 -11.16
C VAL A 15 -0.18 5.86 -11.26
N LEU A 16 0.35 6.59 -10.29
CA LEU A 16 1.79 6.79 -10.13
C LEU A 16 2.31 5.82 -9.08
N LEU A 17 3.34 5.09 -9.41
CA LEU A 17 4.09 4.25 -8.48
C LEU A 17 5.22 5.07 -7.87
N LEU A 18 4.95 5.71 -6.73
CA LEU A 18 5.87 6.61 -6.06
C LEU A 18 6.80 5.84 -5.13
N ASP A 19 8.11 6.06 -5.20
CA ASP A 19 9.06 5.68 -4.15
C ASP A 19 9.05 6.75 -3.06
N LYS A 20 8.35 6.46 -1.96
CA LYS A 20 8.25 7.37 -0.82
C LYS A 20 9.57 7.41 -0.06
N PRO A 21 10.19 8.56 0.13
CA PRO A 21 11.37 8.70 0.98
C PRO A 21 11.01 8.53 2.46
N ALA A 22 12.01 8.27 3.29
CA ALA A 22 11.89 8.32 4.75
C ALA A 22 11.60 9.74 5.25
N GLY A 23 11.12 9.87 6.48
CA GLY A 23 10.95 11.13 7.19
C GLY A 23 9.65 11.88 6.89
N ILE A 24 8.86 11.44 5.91
CA ILE A 24 7.57 12.06 5.58
C ILE A 24 6.43 11.03 5.63
N SER A 25 5.24 11.48 6.01
CA SER A 25 4.04 10.63 5.99
C SER A 25 3.59 10.31 4.55
N SER A 26 2.81 9.23 4.38
CA SER A 26 2.20 8.91 3.08
C SER A 26 1.34 10.04 2.55
N ASN A 27 0.62 10.78 3.42
CA ASN A 27 -0.16 11.93 3.00
C ASN A 27 0.70 13.09 2.54
N GLN A 28 1.83 13.39 3.20
CA GLN A 28 2.76 14.42 2.74
C GLN A 28 3.37 14.06 1.36
N ALA A 29 3.76 12.80 1.16
CA ALA A 29 4.23 12.32 -0.14
C ALA A 29 3.15 12.43 -1.23
N LEU A 30 1.91 12.04 -0.91
CA LEU A 30 0.73 12.21 -1.76
C LEU A 30 0.51 13.67 -2.17
N GLN A 31 0.53 14.61 -1.20
CA GLN A 31 0.30 16.03 -1.50
C GLN A 31 1.43 16.62 -2.37
N GLN A 32 2.67 16.18 -2.17
CA GLN A 32 3.78 16.58 -3.03
C GLN A 32 3.58 16.06 -4.46
N ALA A 33 3.27 14.77 -4.64
CA ALA A 33 2.97 14.21 -5.95
C ALA A 33 1.78 14.93 -6.62
N ARG A 34 0.71 15.19 -5.86
CA ARG A 34 -0.47 15.93 -6.34
C ARG A 34 -0.10 17.34 -6.81
N TRP A 35 0.78 18.02 -6.11
CA TRP A 35 1.25 19.35 -6.49
C TRP A 35 2.11 19.31 -7.75
N LEU A 36 3.05 18.37 -7.86
CA LEU A 36 3.92 18.20 -9.04
C LEU A 36 3.10 17.96 -10.32
N TYR A 37 2.06 17.14 -10.23
CA TYR A 37 1.14 16.88 -11.35
C TYR A 37 0.04 17.92 -11.50
N GLN A 38 -0.08 18.89 -10.60
CA GLN A 38 -1.19 19.86 -10.56
C GLN A 38 -2.58 19.20 -10.56
N ALA A 39 -2.70 17.99 -9.98
CA ALA A 39 -3.91 17.20 -10.03
C ALA A 39 -5.02 17.77 -9.12
N GLU A 40 -6.28 17.79 -9.62
CA GLU A 40 -7.45 18.20 -8.83
C GLU A 40 -7.71 17.23 -7.67
N LYS A 41 -7.57 15.93 -7.94
CA LYS A 41 -7.90 14.86 -7.00
C LYS A 41 -6.78 13.82 -6.99
N ALA A 42 -6.40 13.40 -5.78
CA ALA A 42 -5.47 12.28 -5.58
C ALA A 42 -5.80 11.52 -4.29
N GLY A 43 -5.46 10.24 -4.26
CA GLY A 43 -5.51 9.35 -3.09
C GLY A 43 -4.30 8.42 -3.12
N HIS A 44 -4.12 7.57 -2.11
CA HIS A 44 -3.07 6.55 -2.12
C HIS A 44 -3.59 5.16 -1.78
N GLY A 45 -2.93 4.13 -2.32
CA GLY A 45 -3.29 2.72 -2.20
C GLY A 45 -2.67 1.99 -1.00
N GLY A 46 -2.53 2.67 0.15
CA GLY A 46 -2.05 2.06 1.39
C GLY A 46 -0.96 2.88 2.08
N THR A 47 -1.14 3.07 3.39
CA THR A 47 -0.23 3.87 4.21
C THR A 47 1.11 3.17 4.41
N LEU A 48 2.19 3.95 4.40
CA LEU A 48 3.50 3.63 4.93
C LEU A 48 3.77 4.55 6.14
N ASP A 49 4.42 4.00 7.16
CA ASP A 49 4.89 4.79 8.30
C ASP A 49 5.89 5.87 7.85
N PRO A 50 6.06 6.97 8.61
CA PRO A 50 6.97 8.04 8.22
C PRO A 50 8.42 7.58 8.00
N PHE A 51 8.94 6.69 8.86
CA PHE A 51 10.30 6.15 8.73
C PHE A 51 10.45 5.19 7.55
N ALA A 52 9.37 4.49 7.15
CA ALA A 52 9.39 3.52 6.08
C ALA A 52 9.52 4.18 4.69
N THR A 53 10.14 3.45 3.76
CA THR A 53 10.36 3.88 2.38
C THR A 53 9.64 2.96 1.38
N GLY A 54 9.72 3.30 0.11
CA GLY A 54 9.32 2.41 -0.99
C GLY A 54 7.96 2.70 -1.56
N LEU A 55 7.41 1.69 -2.23
CA LEU A 55 6.26 1.81 -3.14
C LEU A 55 5.00 2.33 -2.46
N LEU A 56 4.58 3.51 -2.86
CA LEU A 56 3.31 4.14 -2.51
C LEU A 56 2.50 4.40 -3.79
N PRO A 57 1.50 3.57 -4.13
CA PRO A 57 0.62 3.86 -5.25
C PRO A 57 -0.16 5.16 -5.00
N VAL A 58 0.01 6.16 -5.85
CA VAL A 58 -0.73 7.42 -5.86
C VAL A 58 -1.75 7.38 -6.99
N LEU A 59 -3.01 7.61 -6.66
CA LEU A 59 -4.17 7.42 -7.52
C LEU A 59 -4.74 8.79 -7.89
N PHE A 60 -4.58 9.19 -9.14
CA PHE A 60 -5.11 10.47 -9.63
C PHE A 60 -6.50 10.31 -10.23
N GLY A 61 -7.38 11.28 -9.94
CA GLY A 61 -8.72 11.38 -10.52
C GLY A 61 -9.56 10.12 -10.33
N GLU A 62 -9.98 9.54 -11.45
CA GLU A 62 -10.84 8.34 -11.49
C GLU A 62 -10.16 7.09 -10.90
N ALA A 63 -8.83 6.98 -10.95
CA ALA A 63 -8.10 5.88 -10.33
C ALA A 63 -8.39 5.76 -8.83
N SER A 64 -8.70 6.86 -8.14
CA SER A 64 -9.04 6.86 -6.72
C SER A 64 -10.28 6.04 -6.37
N LYS A 65 -11.14 5.74 -7.34
CA LYS A 65 -12.31 4.87 -7.18
C LYS A 65 -11.93 3.40 -6.97
N PHE A 66 -10.74 3.00 -7.40
CA PHE A 66 -10.23 1.63 -7.39
C PHE A 66 -9.14 1.39 -6.33
N GLY A 67 -8.91 2.36 -5.45
CA GLY A 67 -7.88 2.28 -4.40
C GLY A 67 -8.01 1.08 -3.46
N ARG A 68 -9.24 0.53 -3.30
CA ARG A 68 -9.47 -0.67 -2.48
C ARG A 68 -8.66 -1.88 -2.94
N TYR A 69 -8.43 -2.04 -4.24
CA TYR A 69 -7.67 -3.19 -4.76
C TYR A 69 -6.20 -3.16 -4.35
N PHE A 70 -5.62 -1.96 -4.24
CA PHE A 70 -4.29 -1.82 -3.63
C PHE A 70 -4.32 -2.00 -2.10
N LEU A 71 -5.36 -1.54 -1.41
CA LEU A 71 -5.51 -1.74 0.03
C LEU A 71 -5.66 -3.22 0.37
N ASP A 72 -6.43 -3.94 -0.42
CA ASP A 72 -6.73 -5.36 -0.21
C ASP A 72 -5.68 -6.32 -0.80
N GLY A 73 -4.89 -5.88 -1.78
CA GLY A 73 -3.83 -6.69 -2.40
C GLY A 73 -2.68 -7.00 -1.45
N ASP A 74 -1.91 -8.04 -1.78
CA ASP A 74 -0.70 -8.42 -1.08
C ASP A 74 0.38 -7.34 -1.18
N LYS A 75 1.26 -7.31 -0.19
CA LYS A 75 2.43 -6.42 -0.14
C LYS A 75 3.69 -7.24 0.08
N ALA A 76 4.82 -6.71 -0.44
CA ALA A 76 6.12 -7.25 -0.11
C ALA A 76 7.04 -6.16 0.46
N TYR A 77 7.87 -6.56 1.40
CA TYR A 77 8.76 -5.67 2.14
C TYR A 77 10.15 -6.27 2.26
N GLU A 78 11.14 -5.39 2.28
CA GLU A 78 12.43 -5.65 2.92
C GLU A 78 12.44 -4.92 4.27
N ALA A 79 12.83 -5.62 5.32
CA ALA A 79 12.78 -5.11 6.68
C ALA A 79 14.02 -5.51 7.46
N ALA A 80 14.52 -4.61 8.30
CA ALA A 80 15.63 -4.86 9.21
C ALA A 80 15.12 -4.85 10.66
N LEU A 81 15.44 -5.90 11.38
CA LEU A 81 15.20 -6.07 12.81
C LEU A 81 16.48 -5.72 13.59
N ALA A 82 16.38 -4.77 14.51
CA ALA A 82 17.38 -4.53 15.53
C ALA A 82 17.01 -5.27 16.81
N PHE A 83 17.97 -5.96 17.42
CA PHE A 83 17.80 -6.70 18.68
C PHE A 83 18.22 -5.87 19.90
N GLY A 84 17.82 -6.31 21.08
CA GLY A 84 18.21 -5.75 22.37
C GLY A 84 17.22 -4.74 22.93
N THR A 85 16.47 -4.04 22.09
CA THR A 85 15.54 -2.99 22.54
C THR A 85 14.19 -3.10 21.84
N GLU A 86 13.10 -2.95 22.60
CA GLU A 86 11.73 -2.80 22.10
C GLU A 86 11.28 -1.36 22.34
N THR A 87 10.61 -0.77 21.34
CA THR A 87 10.09 0.59 21.42
C THR A 87 8.57 0.59 21.44
N ASP A 88 7.97 1.64 21.97
CA ASP A 88 6.53 1.83 22.07
C ASP A 88 5.83 1.87 20.69
N THR A 89 6.53 2.36 19.65
CA THR A 89 6.05 2.35 18.26
C THR A 89 6.35 1.03 17.54
N GLY A 90 7.25 0.20 18.08
CA GLY A 90 7.78 -0.99 17.42
C GLY A 90 8.74 -0.70 16.27
N ASP A 91 9.20 0.57 16.14
CA ASP A 91 10.19 1.01 15.15
C ASP A 91 11.23 1.94 15.78
N LEU A 92 12.24 2.33 15.01
CA LEU A 92 13.38 3.14 15.46
C LEU A 92 13.00 4.54 16.00
N THR A 93 11.77 5.00 15.80
CA THR A 93 11.36 6.36 16.18
C THR A 93 10.69 6.43 17.55
N GLY A 94 10.37 5.29 18.14
CA GLY A 94 9.73 5.20 19.46
C GLY A 94 10.67 5.30 20.64
N ALA A 95 10.09 5.55 21.82
CA ALA A 95 10.82 5.47 23.08
C ALA A 95 11.07 4.00 23.47
N VAL A 96 12.23 3.70 24.03
CA VAL A 96 12.56 2.36 24.52
C VAL A 96 11.66 2.04 25.73
N ILE A 97 10.94 0.92 25.66
CA ILE A 97 10.04 0.44 26.72
C ILE A 97 10.51 -0.87 27.36
N ARG A 98 11.40 -1.59 26.69
CA ARG A 98 11.98 -2.84 27.19
C ARG A 98 13.38 -3.07 26.61
N GLU A 99 14.28 -3.53 27.43
CA GLU A 99 15.61 -4.01 27.03
C GLU A 99 15.75 -5.49 27.34
N ALA A 100 16.52 -6.20 26.53
CA ALA A 100 16.86 -7.61 26.72
C ALA A 100 18.19 -7.91 26.03
N THR A 101 18.88 -8.93 26.49
CA THR A 101 20.13 -9.38 25.85
C THR A 101 19.85 -9.80 24.39
N PRO A 102 20.60 -9.30 23.41
CA PRO A 102 20.50 -9.79 22.04
C PRO A 102 20.81 -11.30 21.98
N PRO A 103 20.18 -12.06 21.07
CA PRO A 103 20.49 -13.47 20.91
C PRO A 103 21.89 -13.63 20.31
N ARG A 104 22.49 -14.78 20.49
CA ARG A 104 23.69 -15.16 19.73
C ARG A 104 23.32 -15.41 18.27
N LEU A 105 23.52 -14.40 17.44
CA LEU A 105 23.02 -14.39 16.05
C LEU A 105 23.64 -15.50 15.18
N ASP A 106 24.86 -15.92 15.50
CA ASP A 106 25.57 -17.02 14.88
C ASP A 106 24.97 -18.41 15.20
N ALA A 107 24.20 -18.50 16.30
CA ALA A 107 23.55 -19.72 16.75
C ALA A 107 22.04 -19.79 16.38
N VAL A 108 21.50 -18.77 15.74
CA VAL A 108 20.07 -18.74 15.35
C VAL A 108 19.82 -19.59 14.10
N ASP A 109 18.90 -20.53 14.19
CA ASP A 109 18.33 -21.19 13.01
C ASP A 109 17.31 -20.26 12.34
N TRP A 110 17.79 -19.42 11.42
CA TRP A 110 16.98 -18.46 10.67
C TRP A 110 15.92 -19.15 9.80
N ALA A 111 16.21 -20.35 9.29
CA ALA A 111 15.25 -21.08 8.47
C ALA A 111 14.08 -21.59 9.31
N ALA A 112 14.35 -22.16 10.48
CA ALA A 112 13.30 -22.57 11.42
C ALA A 112 12.49 -21.38 11.92
N LEU A 113 13.13 -20.24 12.24
CA LEU A 113 12.44 -19.02 12.64
C LEU A 113 11.50 -18.52 11.54
N CYS A 114 11.97 -18.42 10.29
CA CYS A 114 11.16 -18.01 9.15
C CYS A 114 9.98 -18.96 8.93
N THR A 115 10.19 -20.27 9.02
CA THR A 115 9.13 -21.28 8.90
C THR A 115 8.06 -21.09 9.96
N ARG A 116 8.45 -20.86 11.22
CA ARG A 116 7.53 -20.65 12.35
C ARG A 116 6.60 -19.43 12.14
N PHE A 117 7.11 -18.37 11.53
CA PHE A 117 6.37 -17.12 11.30
C PHE A 117 5.76 -17.01 9.90
N SER A 118 5.85 -18.06 9.07
CA SER A 118 5.17 -18.16 7.77
C SER A 118 3.76 -18.74 7.92
N GLY A 119 2.92 -18.59 6.88
CA GLY A 119 1.54 -19.05 6.86
C GLY A 119 0.58 -18.14 7.65
N VAL A 120 -0.48 -18.71 8.16
CA VAL A 120 -1.49 -18.01 8.96
C VAL A 120 -0.94 -17.66 10.34
N GLN A 121 -1.01 -16.37 10.69
CA GLN A 121 -0.53 -15.83 11.96
C GLN A 121 -1.64 -15.03 12.66
N ARG A 122 -1.69 -15.10 13.99
CA ARG A 122 -2.50 -14.18 14.81
C ARG A 122 -1.60 -13.06 15.34
N GLN A 123 -1.80 -11.84 14.86
CA GLN A 123 -0.95 -10.70 15.15
C GLN A 123 -1.73 -9.63 15.89
N VAL A 124 -1.17 -9.14 17.01
CA VAL A 124 -1.66 -7.93 17.68
C VAL A 124 -1.06 -6.72 16.96
N PRO A 125 -1.90 -5.84 16.37
CA PRO A 125 -1.41 -4.63 15.72
C PRO A 125 -0.68 -3.70 16.70
N PRO A 126 0.26 -2.87 16.23
CA PRO A 126 0.85 -1.86 17.09
C PRO A 126 -0.18 -0.77 17.44
N VAL A 127 -0.09 -0.22 18.64
CA VAL A 127 -0.98 0.86 19.10
C VAL A 127 -0.85 2.09 18.21
N TYR A 128 0.37 2.39 17.76
CA TYR A 128 0.63 3.43 16.76
C TYR A 128 0.28 2.95 15.35
N SER A 129 -1.02 2.80 15.08
CA SER A 129 -1.54 2.36 13.78
C SER A 129 -2.73 3.22 13.32
N ALA A 130 -3.07 3.09 12.02
CA ALA A 130 -4.22 3.78 11.43
C ALA A 130 -5.57 3.08 11.72
N LEU A 131 -5.58 2.04 12.54
CA LEU A 131 -6.79 1.34 12.95
C LEU A 131 -7.74 2.26 13.70
N LYS A 132 -9.03 2.04 13.54
CA LYS A 132 -10.06 2.75 14.31
C LYS A 132 -10.51 1.91 15.50
N VAL A 133 -10.53 2.54 16.67
CA VAL A 133 -11.07 2.01 17.92
C VAL A 133 -12.11 3.01 18.42
N GLY A 134 -13.35 2.61 18.57
CA GLY A 134 -14.43 3.53 18.98
C GLY A 134 -14.68 4.71 18.03
N GLY A 135 -14.28 4.57 16.72
CA GLY A 135 -14.43 5.64 15.74
C GLY A 135 -13.17 6.52 15.57
N GLU A 136 -12.25 6.54 16.55
CA GLU A 136 -10.98 7.28 16.49
C GLU A 136 -9.82 6.40 16.04
N ARG A 137 -8.76 7.01 15.51
CA ARG A 137 -7.56 6.28 15.10
C ARG A 137 -6.71 5.92 16.30
N ALA A 138 -6.23 4.67 16.41
CA ALA A 138 -5.42 4.18 17.51
C ALA A 138 -4.18 5.06 17.78
N TYR A 139 -3.49 5.54 16.73
CA TYR A 139 -2.35 6.44 16.90
C TYR A 139 -2.73 7.79 17.54
N ALA A 140 -3.97 8.28 17.33
CA ALA A 140 -4.43 9.53 17.93
C ALA A 140 -4.72 9.35 19.42
N LEU A 141 -5.30 8.21 19.79
CA LEU A 141 -5.50 7.80 21.20
C LEU A 141 -4.14 7.66 21.90
N ALA A 142 -3.21 6.93 21.30
CA ALA A 142 -1.87 6.72 21.87
C ALA A 142 -1.12 8.02 22.16
N ARG A 143 -1.20 9.00 21.25
CA ARG A 143 -0.57 10.33 21.46
C ARG A 143 -1.16 11.13 22.63
N ARG A 144 -2.39 10.83 23.05
CA ARG A 144 -3.03 11.40 24.24
C ARG A 144 -2.75 10.58 25.50
N GLY A 145 -1.93 9.52 25.41
CA GLY A 145 -1.64 8.63 26.53
C GLY A 145 -2.70 7.55 26.74
N GLU A 146 -3.71 7.47 25.86
CA GLU A 146 -4.76 6.46 25.90
C GLU A 146 -4.28 5.25 25.11
N LEU A 147 -3.95 4.15 25.79
CA LEU A 147 -3.48 2.91 25.15
C LEU A 147 -4.66 1.98 24.88
N PRO A 148 -5.25 1.99 23.65
CA PRO A 148 -6.36 1.11 23.34
C PRO A 148 -5.89 -0.35 23.33
N GLN A 149 -6.69 -1.22 23.93
CA GLN A 149 -6.48 -2.66 23.80
C GLN A 149 -6.89 -3.09 22.39
N LEU A 150 -5.93 -3.64 21.63
CA LEU A 150 -6.15 -4.10 20.27
C LEU A 150 -6.25 -5.62 20.24
N GLU A 151 -7.28 -6.11 19.57
CA GLU A 151 -7.48 -7.54 19.39
C GLU A 151 -6.52 -8.11 18.33
N ALA A 152 -6.07 -9.35 18.57
CA ALA A 152 -5.27 -10.08 17.60
C ALA A 152 -6.11 -10.37 16.34
N ARG A 153 -5.47 -10.19 15.17
CA ARG A 153 -6.06 -10.42 13.85
C ARG A 153 -5.36 -11.53 13.14
N GLU A 154 -6.10 -12.25 12.32
CA GLU A 154 -5.53 -13.19 11.39
C GLU A 154 -4.91 -12.44 10.20
N VAL A 155 -3.66 -12.78 9.90
CA VAL A 155 -2.89 -12.33 8.74
C VAL A 155 -2.18 -13.51 8.11
N VAL A 156 -1.80 -13.42 6.85
CA VAL A 156 -1.08 -14.47 6.17
C VAL A 156 0.29 -13.95 5.74
N ILE A 157 1.34 -14.63 6.19
CA ILE A 157 2.70 -14.43 5.71
C ILE A 157 2.94 -15.45 4.61
N HIS A 158 2.81 -15.02 3.36
CA HIS A 158 2.95 -15.90 2.19
C HIS A 158 4.39 -16.35 1.97
N GLU A 159 5.34 -15.48 2.33
CA GLU A 159 6.77 -15.74 2.20
C GLU A 159 7.54 -14.93 3.23
N LEU A 160 8.45 -15.58 3.94
CA LEU A 160 9.39 -14.95 4.87
C LEU A 160 10.77 -15.57 4.63
N ARG A 161 11.73 -14.75 4.24
CA ARG A 161 13.10 -15.18 3.99
C ARG A 161 14.09 -14.32 4.76
N PHE A 162 15.05 -14.94 5.38
CA PHE A 162 16.24 -14.29 5.91
C PHE A 162 17.15 -13.86 4.75
N LEU A 163 17.52 -12.58 4.72
CA LEU A 163 18.36 -11.99 3.66
C LEU A 163 19.82 -11.82 4.09
N GLY A 164 20.12 -12.01 5.37
CA GLY A 164 21.45 -11.84 5.92
C GLY A 164 21.47 -10.94 7.15
N MET A 165 22.64 -10.77 7.72
CA MET A 165 22.88 -9.90 8.87
C MET A 165 22.93 -8.43 8.41
N ASP A 166 22.64 -7.53 9.36
CA ASP A 166 22.72 -6.08 9.20
C ASP A 166 23.27 -5.46 10.49
N GLY A 167 24.60 -5.38 10.61
CA GLY A 167 25.27 -5.08 11.85
C GLY A 167 24.90 -6.14 12.93
N ASP A 168 24.38 -5.66 14.06
CA ASP A 168 23.89 -6.51 15.16
C ASP A 168 22.42 -6.90 15.01
N GLY A 169 21.88 -6.77 13.82
CA GLY A 169 20.51 -7.10 13.47
C GLY A 169 20.40 -8.10 12.31
N ALA A 170 19.18 -8.28 11.82
CA ALA A 170 18.88 -9.22 10.73
C ALA A 170 17.92 -8.62 9.72
N ARG A 171 18.14 -8.88 8.42
CA ARG A 171 17.25 -8.47 7.34
C ARG A 171 16.39 -9.60 6.85
N PHE A 172 15.15 -9.24 6.50
CA PHE A 172 14.16 -10.18 6.01
C PHE A 172 13.43 -9.63 4.79
N PHE A 173 13.08 -10.52 3.86
CA PHE A 173 12.05 -10.31 2.88
C PHE A 173 10.74 -10.89 3.40
N VAL A 174 9.65 -10.13 3.27
CA VAL A 174 8.31 -10.53 3.74
C VAL A 174 7.30 -10.25 2.65
N ARG A 175 6.58 -11.27 2.16
CA ARG A 175 5.38 -11.11 1.35
C ARG A 175 4.17 -11.54 2.17
N CYS A 176 3.17 -10.66 2.29
CA CYS A 176 2.07 -10.87 3.23
C CYS A 176 0.74 -10.31 2.73
N SER A 177 -0.34 -10.80 3.32
CA SER A 177 -1.69 -10.31 3.10
C SER A 177 -1.90 -8.89 3.63
N LYS A 178 -3.02 -8.26 3.23
CA LYS A 178 -3.47 -6.99 3.81
C LYS A 178 -3.55 -7.07 5.34
N GLY A 179 -3.35 -5.92 5.98
CA GLY A 179 -3.50 -5.79 7.44
C GLY A 179 -2.31 -6.27 8.26
N THR A 180 -1.30 -6.87 7.64
CA THR A 180 -0.08 -7.30 8.31
C THR A 180 0.77 -6.09 8.71
N TYR A 181 1.21 -6.08 9.98
CA TYR A 181 2.16 -5.09 10.51
C TYR A 181 3.54 -5.73 10.63
N ILE A 182 4.47 -5.29 9.79
CA ILE A 182 5.85 -5.80 9.80
C ILE A 182 6.54 -5.50 11.14
N ARG A 183 6.21 -4.35 11.77
CA ARG A 183 6.70 -4.00 13.11
C ARG A 183 6.32 -5.03 14.16
N SER A 184 5.07 -5.48 14.18
CA SER A 184 4.64 -6.55 15.09
C SER A 184 5.31 -7.88 14.76
N LEU A 185 5.43 -8.23 13.46
CA LEU A 185 6.10 -9.47 13.05
C LEU A 185 7.54 -9.52 13.56
N LEU A 186 8.32 -8.48 13.34
CA LEU A 186 9.73 -8.45 13.75
C LEU A 186 9.88 -8.42 15.28
N ARG A 187 9.03 -7.68 15.99
CA ARG A 187 8.97 -7.71 17.46
C ARG A 187 8.71 -9.13 17.99
N ASP A 188 7.71 -9.80 17.41
CA ASP A 188 7.32 -11.16 17.84
C ASP A 188 8.39 -12.19 17.50
N MET A 189 9.13 -12.02 16.38
CA MET A 189 10.30 -12.82 16.03
C MET A 189 11.44 -12.63 17.05
N ALA A 190 11.73 -11.39 17.46
CA ALA A 190 12.73 -11.13 18.50
C ALA A 190 12.34 -11.76 19.84
N ALA A 191 11.06 -11.63 20.24
CA ALA A 191 10.55 -12.26 21.45
C ALA A 191 10.65 -13.80 21.42
N ALA A 192 10.44 -14.41 20.27
CA ALA A 192 10.60 -15.86 20.09
C ALA A 192 12.04 -16.36 20.27
N LEU A 193 13.01 -15.47 20.10
CA LEU A 193 14.44 -15.71 20.37
C LEU A 193 14.85 -15.31 21.82
N GLY A 194 13.88 -14.97 22.69
CA GLY A 194 14.13 -14.57 24.07
C GLY A 194 14.70 -13.15 24.22
N SER A 195 14.62 -12.32 23.18
CA SER A 195 15.15 -10.97 23.15
C SER A 195 14.05 -9.89 23.06
N ALA A 196 14.43 -8.65 23.06
CA ALA A 196 13.65 -7.51 22.60
C ALA A 196 14.06 -7.16 21.17
N GLY A 197 13.16 -6.49 20.43
CA GLY A 197 13.50 -6.04 19.09
C GLY A 197 12.50 -5.03 18.54
N HIS A 198 12.98 -4.21 17.61
CA HIS A 198 12.18 -3.24 16.89
C HIS A 198 12.58 -3.18 15.41
N THR A 199 11.71 -2.65 14.59
CA THR A 199 11.99 -2.46 13.15
C THR A 199 12.92 -1.27 12.96
N HIS A 200 14.14 -1.54 12.52
CA HIS A 200 15.16 -0.52 12.26
C HIS A 200 15.01 0.11 10.87
N ALA A 201 14.70 -0.69 9.86
CA ALA A 201 14.41 -0.23 8.52
C ALA A 201 13.24 -0.99 7.91
N LEU A 202 12.47 -0.31 7.07
CA LEU A 202 11.33 -0.90 6.37
C LEU A 202 11.19 -0.27 4.99
N ARG A 203 11.22 -1.12 3.96
CA ARG A 203 11.00 -0.70 2.57
C ARG A 203 9.92 -1.58 1.94
N ARG A 204 8.83 -0.98 1.48
CA ARG A 204 7.83 -1.69 0.69
C ARG A 204 8.29 -1.81 -0.76
N VAL A 205 8.53 -3.03 -1.21
CA VAL A 205 9.06 -3.32 -2.55
C VAL A 205 7.99 -3.75 -3.55
N ALA A 206 6.80 -4.16 -3.07
CA ALA A 206 5.67 -4.50 -3.95
C ALA A 206 4.31 -4.21 -3.30
N VAL A 207 3.32 -3.89 -4.15
CA VAL A 207 1.89 -3.77 -3.82
C VAL A 207 1.07 -4.38 -4.94
N ALA A 208 0.22 -5.36 -4.64
CA ALA A 208 -0.66 -6.01 -5.63
C ALA A 208 0.09 -6.46 -6.91
N GLY A 209 1.30 -7.02 -6.75
CA GLY A 209 2.15 -7.47 -7.86
C GLY A 209 2.96 -6.38 -8.57
N LEU A 210 2.70 -5.10 -8.33
CA LEU A 210 3.48 -3.99 -8.90
C LEU A 210 4.75 -3.74 -8.08
N THR A 211 5.90 -3.57 -8.75
CA THR A 211 7.23 -3.42 -8.12
C THR A 211 7.98 -2.17 -8.57
N ALA A 212 7.70 -1.66 -9.79
CA ALA A 212 8.32 -0.45 -10.28
C ALA A 212 7.95 0.76 -9.41
N MET A 213 8.90 1.68 -9.21
CA MET A 213 8.63 2.91 -8.47
C MET A 213 9.61 4.01 -8.87
N THR A 214 9.14 5.26 -8.84
CA THR A 214 9.94 6.43 -9.18
C THR A 214 10.18 7.29 -7.93
N PRO A 215 11.45 7.65 -7.63
CA PRO A 215 11.77 8.52 -6.51
C PRO A 215 11.10 9.89 -6.60
N LEU A 216 10.63 10.42 -5.47
CA LEU A 216 10.03 11.76 -5.40
C LEU A 216 10.99 12.86 -5.88
N ALA A 217 12.30 12.68 -5.66
CA ALA A 217 13.33 13.59 -6.14
C ALA A 217 13.38 13.66 -7.68
N THR A 218 13.24 12.53 -8.36
CA THR A 218 13.19 12.47 -9.83
C THR A 218 11.99 13.24 -10.37
N LEU A 219 10.81 13.07 -9.74
CA LEU A 219 9.60 13.82 -10.15
C LEU A 219 9.79 15.33 -10.00
N ARG A 220 10.46 15.78 -8.92
CA ARG A 220 10.79 17.20 -8.71
C ARG A 220 11.73 17.73 -9.79
N ALA A 221 12.82 16.99 -10.08
CA ALA A 221 13.76 17.39 -11.08
C ALA A 221 13.10 17.56 -12.47
N TRP A 222 12.23 16.66 -12.89
CA TRP A 222 11.50 16.80 -14.15
C TRP A 222 10.51 17.95 -14.15
N GLN A 223 9.81 18.18 -13.03
CA GLN A 223 8.91 19.33 -12.92
C GLN A 223 9.66 20.66 -12.98
N GLU A 224 10.82 20.77 -12.34
CA GLU A 224 11.71 21.94 -12.37
C GLU A 224 12.28 22.19 -13.78
N ALA A 225 12.61 21.13 -14.51
CA ALA A 225 13.01 21.17 -15.91
C ALA A 225 11.86 21.48 -16.88
N GLY A 226 10.60 21.50 -16.41
CA GLY A 226 9.42 21.70 -17.25
C GLY A 226 9.04 20.47 -18.07
N ASP A 227 9.64 19.30 -17.82
CA ASP A 227 9.38 18.06 -18.56
C ASP A 227 8.10 17.38 -18.08
N MET A 228 6.97 17.96 -18.46
CA MET A 228 5.65 17.41 -18.14
C MET A 228 5.36 16.11 -18.91
N ALA A 229 6.03 15.88 -20.04
CA ALA A 229 5.87 14.66 -20.83
C ALA A 229 6.46 13.46 -20.08
N ALA A 230 7.65 13.61 -19.49
CA ALA A 230 8.25 12.58 -18.65
C ALA A 230 7.38 12.25 -17.44
N LEU A 231 6.80 13.26 -16.78
CA LEU A 231 5.85 13.04 -15.68
C LEU A 231 4.61 12.25 -16.12
N GLN A 232 4.00 12.61 -17.25
CA GLN A 232 2.81 11.93 -17.79
C GLN A 232 3.10 10.49 -18.19
N ALA A 233 4.27 10.21 -18.75
CA ALA A 233 4.69 8.87 -19.17
C ALA A 233 4.81 7.87 -18.01
N LEU A 234 4.95 8.34 -16.77
CA LEU A 234 4.95 7.48 -15.56
C LEU A 234 3.56 7.02 -15.12
N LEU A 235 2.50 7.65 -15.62
CA LEU A 235 1.15 7.29 -15.19
C LEU A 235 0.71 5.99 -15.85
N LEU A 236 0.52 4.97 -15.03
CA LEU A 236 -0.11 3.73 -15.46
C LEU A 236 -1.60 3.96 -15.71
N PRO A 237 -2.21 3.22 -16.66
CA PRO A 237 -3.63 3.27 -16.92
C PRO A 237 -4.43 2.72 -15.70
N LEU A 238 -5.74 3.07 -15.65
CA LEU A 238 -6.58 2.79 -14.49
C LEU A 238 -6.79 1.30 -14.22
N ASP A 239 -6.77 0.49 -15.26
CA ASP A 239 -6.97 -0.97 -15.17
C ASP A 239 -5.80 -1.69 -14.47
N CYS A 240 -4.64 -1.05 -14.31
CA CYS A 240 -3.57 -1.60 -13.48
C CYS A 240 -4.02 -1.87 -12.03
N CYS A 241 -5.04 -1.15 -11.54
CA CYS A 241 -5.61 -1.36 -10.21
C CYS A 241 -6.31 -2.73 -10.10
N VAL A 242 -6.83 -3.23 -11.21
CA VAL A 242 -7.72 -4.40 -11.30
C VAL A 242 -7.19 -5.47 -12.27
N ALA A 243 -5.89 -5.47 -12.56
CA ALA A 243 -5.25 -6.38 -13.52
C ALA A 243 -5.47 -7.87 -13.21
N HIS A 244 -5.83 -8.21 -11.97
CA HIS A 244 -6.15 -9.58 -11.53
C HIS A 244 -7.61 -9.99 -11.84
N LEU A 245 -8.48 -9.04 -12.20
CA LEU A 245 -9.88 -9.34 -12.52
C LEU A 245 -10.02 -9.81 -13.97
N PRO A 246 -10.96 -10.75 -14.23
CA PRO A 246 -11.31 -11.15 -15.59
C PRO A 246 -11.78 -9.95 -16.41
N ARG A 247 -11.31 -9.87 -17.65
CA ARG A 247 -11.70 -8.81 -18.58
C ARG A 247 -13.02 -9.16 -19.26
N VAL A 248 -13.98 -8.22 -19.27
CA VAL A 248 -15.25 -8.32 -20.02
C VAL A 248 -15.37 -7.12 -20.94
N VAL A 249 -15.42 -7.37 -22.25
CA VAL A 249 -15.71 -6.34 -23.25
C VAL A 249 -17.23 -6.25 -23.40
N VAL A 250 -17.79 -5.10 -23.05
CA VAL A 250 -19.23 -4.87 -23.13
C VAL A 250 -19.65 -4.62 -24.58
N PRO A 251 -20.68 -5.32 -25.10
CA PRO A 251 -21.19 -5.06 -26.43
C PRO A 251 -21.62 -3.59 -26.63
N PRO A 252 -21.31 -2.97 -27.78
CA PRO A 252 -21.57 -1.53 -28.00
C PRO A 252 -23.02 -1.11 -27.75
N GLU A 253 -23.98 -1.94 -28.13
CA GLU A 253 -25.42 -1.69 -27.94
C GLU A 253 -25.86 -1.71 -26.47
N LYS A 254 -25.04 -2.28 -25.56
CA LYS A 254 -25.29 -2.37 -24.12
C LYS A 254 -24.55 -1.30 -23.30
N LEU A 255 -23.57 -0.63 -23.89
CA LEU A 255 -22.74 0.37 -23.20
C LEU A 255 -23.57 1.47 -22.54
N ARG A 256 -24.57 2.00 -23.25
CA ARG A 256 -25.46 3.04 -22.71
C ARG A 256 -26.19 2.57 -21.45
N PHE A 257 -26.66 1.32 -21.44
CA PHE A 257 -27.41 0.78 -20.30
C PHE A 257 -26.51 0.63 -19.07
N ILE A 258 -25.35 -0.03 -19.21
CA ILE A 258 -24.46 -0.27 -18.08
C ILE A 258 -23.82 1.04 -17.57
N ARG A 259 -23.51 2.00 -18.45
CA ARG A 259 -22.99 3.33 -18.04
C ARG A 259 -24.02 4.14 -17.25
N ASN A 260 -25.30 3.90 -17.44
CA ASN A 260 -26.40 4.50 -16.67
C ASN A 260 -26.73 3.74 -15.38
N GLY A 261 -25.92 2.74 -15.02
CA GLY A 261 -26.09 1.98 -13.77
C GLY A 261 -27.01 0.76 -13.87
N ASN A 262 -27.51 0.43 -15.08
CA ASN A 262 -28.35 -0.75 -15.28
C ASN A 262 -27.49 -1.98 -15.50
N ASP A 263 -27.97 -3.13 -15.07
CA ASP A 263 -27.39 -4.42 -15.40
C ASP A 263 -27.70 -4.81 -16.85
N ILE A 264 -26.83 -5.62 -17.42
CA ILE A 264 -26.93 -6.08 -18.82
C ILE A 264 -26.80 -7.61 -18.88
N ALA A 265 -27.52 -8.25 -19.82
CA ALA A 265 -27.23 -9.64 -20.18
C ALA A 265 -25.87 -9.68 -20.90
N CYS A 266 -24.90 -10.34 -20.32
CA CYS A 266 -23.54 -10.45 -20.84
C CYS A 266 -22.91 -11.68 -20.24
N ASP A 267 -22.28 -12.51 -21.09
CA ASP A 267 -21.51 -13.66 -20.61
C ASP A 267 -20.26 -13.14 -19.89
N ALA A 268 -20.19 -13.47 -18.61
CA ALA A 268 -19.10 -13.05 -17.74
C ALA A 268 -18.90 -14.08 -16.62
N PRO A 269 -17.67 -14.32 -16.17
CA PRO A 269 -17.43 -15.17 -15.02
C PRO A 269 -18.11 -14.60 -13.77
N ARG A 270 -18.48 -15.50 -12.86
CA ARG A 270 -19.08 -15.11 -11.56
C ARG A 270 -18.07 -14.37 -10.72
N GLY A 271 -18.50 -13.26 -10.12
CA GLY A 271 -17.68 -12.38 -9.27
C GLY A 271 -17.30 -11.08 -9.94
N GLU A 272 -16.32 -10.39 -9.38
CA GLU A 272 -15.88 -9.09 -9.91
C GLU A 272 -15.18 -9.25 -11.26
N VAL A 273 -15.50 -8.35 -12.19
CA VAL A 273 -14.95 -8.30 -13.55
C VAL A 273 -14.57 -6.88 -13.93
N ALA A 274 -13.49 -6.73 -14.70
CA ALA A 274 -13.07 -5.46 -15.27
C ALA A 274 -13.82 -5.20 -16.59
N LEU A 275 -14.48 -4.05 -16.69
CA LEU A 275 -15.37 -3.69 -17.82
C LEU A 275 -14.64 -2.80 -18.82
N TYR A 276 -14.76 -3.18 -20.10
CA TYR A 276 -14.11 -2.49 -21.21
C TYR A 276 -15.11 -2.13 -22.31
N ASP A 277 -14.89 -0.96 -22.91
CA ASP A 277 -15.45 -0.50 -24.16
C ASP A 277 -14.34 -0.65 -25.22
N GLY A 278 -14.40 -1.71 -26.02
CA GLY A 278 -13.25 -2.10 -26.86
C GLY A 278 -11.97 -2.33 -26.03
N ALA A 279 -10.98 -1.43 -26.18
CA ALA A 279 -9.73 -1.47 -25.43
C ALA A 279 -9.78 -0.59 -24.17
N GLN A 280 -10.74 0.32 -24.04
CA GLN A 280 -10.82 1.29 -22.97
C GLN A 280 -11.47 0.70 -21.70
N PHE A 281 -10.73 0.63 -20.61
CA PHE A 281 -11.28 0.32 -19.30
C PHE A 281 -12.22 1.44 -18.83
N PHE A 282 -13.43 1.09 -18.38
CA PHE A 282 -14.37 2.07 -17.87
C PHE A 282 -14.97 1.73 -16.50
N GLY A 283 -14.59 0.60 -15.90
CA GLY A 283 -15.07 0.30 -14.56
C GLY A 283 -14.99 -1.16 -14.17
N VAL A 284 -15.62 -1.46 -13.04
CA VAL A 284 -15.77 -2.82 -12.48
C VAL A 284 -17.24 -3.13 -12.33
N GLY A 285 -17.60 -4.35 -12.68
CA GLY A 285 -18.93 -4.95 -12.48
C GLY A 285 -18.84 -6.28 -11.73
N GLU A 286 -19.99 -6.86 -11.45
CA GLU A 286 -20.16 -8.19 -10.90
C GLU A 286 -20.89 -9.07 -11.91
N GLY A 287 -20.24 -10.15 -12.35
CA GLY A 287 -20.86 -11.20 -13.15
C GLY A 287 -21.64 -12.17 -12.27
N ARG A 288 -22.91 -12.36 -12.57
CA ARG A 288 -23.77 -13.39 -11.95
C ARG A 288 -24.96 -13.73 -12.83
N ASP A 289 -25.31 -15.00 -12.92
CA ASP A 289 -26.53 -15.52 -13.59
C ASP A 289 -26.66 -15.03 -15.05
N GLY A 290 -25.56 -15.00 -15.82
CA GLY A 290 -25.51 -14.54 -17.20
C GLY A 290 -25.70 -13.03 -17.40
N ARG A 291 -25.57 -12.26 -16.35
CA ARG A 291 -25.69 -10.79 -16.33
C ARG A 291 -24.47 -10.16 -15.69
N VAL A 292 -24.23 -8.90 -16.02
CA VAL A 292 -23.21 -8.05 -15.38
C VAL A 292 -23.88 -6.84 -14.74
N PHE A 293 -23.62 -6.66 -13.47
CA PHE A 293 -24.09 -5.55 -12.63
C PHE A 293 -22.96 -4.53 -12.44
N PRO A 294 -23.14 -3.25 -12.75
CA PRO A 294 -22.07 -2.25 -12.53
C PRO A 294 -21.85 -2.00 -11.04
N LEU A 295 -20.60 -2.10 -10.58
CA LEU A 295 -20.21 -1.81 -9.19
C LEU A 295 -19.55 -0.43 -9.05
N ARG A 296 -18.62 -0.11 -9.94
CA ARG A 296 -17.88 1.16 -9.91
C ARG A 296 -17.46 1.56 -11.32
N LEU A 297 -18.02 2.65 -11.82
CA LEU A 297 -17.74 3.14 -13.17
C LEU A 297 -16.91 4.43 -13.17
N CYS A 298 -16.07 4.60 -14.17
CA CYS A 298 -15.33 5.81 -14.45
C CYS A 298 -16.20 6.84 -15.16
N ALA A 299 -16.09 8.10 -14.78
CA ALA A 299 -16.64 9.24 -15.54
C ALA A 299 -15.63 9.66 -16.64
N LEU A 300 -15.28 8.74 -17.52
CA LEU A 300 -14.43 8.99 -18.68
C LEU A 300 -15.30 9.30 -19.89
N PRO A 301 -14.84 10.17 -20.83
CA PRO A 301 -15.50 10.31 -22.11
C PRO A 301 -15.54 8.96 -22.83
N PRO A 302 -16.55 8.70 -23.67
CA PRO A 302 -16.55 7.51 -24.52
C PRO A 302 -15.32 7.52 -25.42
N ALA A 303 -14.87 6.31 -25.78
CA ALA A 303 -13.73 6.10 -26.68
C ALA A 303 -14.01 6.67 -28.07
#